data_8f40dae5aafc00d02021ae8c25f66b86
#
_entry.id   8f40dae5aafc00d02021ae8c25f66b86
#
_cell.length_a   1.000
_cell.length_b   1.000
_cell.length_c   1.000
_cell.angle_alpha   90.00
_cell.angle_beta   90.00
_cell.angle_gamma   90.00
#
_symmetry.space_group_name_H-M   'P 1'
#
loop_
_entity.id
_entity.type
_entity.pdbx_description
1 polymer ?
#
loop_
_entity_poly.entity_id
_entity_poly.type
_entity_poly.pdbx_seq_one_letter_code
_entity_poly.pdbx_strand_id
1 'polypeptide(L)' 'MNDQERIEDLKNLHKEIQTSIDEENRRAIPDELLVNQLKRQKLRIKDELANLGAL' A
#
# COMPACT_ATOMS: atom_id res chain seq x y z
N MET A 1 -14.02 -14.74 6.10
CA MET A 1 -13.20 -14.41 4.92
C MET A 1 -12.06 -15.42 4.82
N ASN A 2 -11.83 -16.02 3.65
CA ASN A 2 -10.72 -16.94 3.48
C ASN A 2 -9.43 -16.17 3.12
N ASP A 3 -8.30 -16.85 3.21
CA ASP A 3 -7.00 -16.22 2.96
C ASP A 3 -6.88 -15.70 1.54
N GLN A 4 -7.49 -16.36 0.58
CA GLN A 4 -7.47 -15.95 -0.82
C GLN A 4 -8.12 -14.58 -1.03
N GLU A 5 -9.30 -14.37 -0.44
CA GLU A 5 -9.99 -13.09 -0.50
C GLU A 5 -9.20 -12.00 0.21
N ARG A 6 -8.63 -12.32 1.36
CA ARG A 6 -7.80 -11.39 2.11
C ARG A 6 -6.57 -10.96 1.32
N ILE A 7 -5.91 -11.93 0.68
CA ILE A 7 -4.74 -11.67 -0.16
C ILE A 7 -5.10 -10.75 -1.33
N GLU A 8 -6.22 -11.02 -2.01
CA GLU A 8 -6.68 -10.16 -3.11
C GLU A 8 -6.96 -8.74 -2.65
N ASP A 9 -7.68 -8.58 -1.55
CA ASP A 9 -8.00 -7.27 -0.99
C ASP A 9 -6.72 -6.50 -0.64
N LEU A 10 -5.76 -7.16 -0.02
CA LEU A 10 -4.49 -6.55 0.34
C LEU A 10 -3.67 -6.15 -0.88
N LYS A 11 -3.66 -6.97 -1.93
CA LYS A 11 -2.98 -6.63 -3.18
C LYS A 11 -3.59 -5.42 -3.85
N ASN A 12 -4.92 -5.34 -3.88
CA ASN A 12 -5.63 -4.20 -4.44
C ASN A 12 -5.35 -2.93 -3.64
N LEU A 13 -5.38 -3.02 -2.31
CA LEU A 13 -5.09 -1.89 -1.45
C LEU A 13 -3.63 -1.41 -1.61
N HIS A 14 -2.68 -2.34 -1.71
CA HIS A 14 -1.28 -2.03 -1.98
C HIS A 14 -1.14 -1.22 -3.27
N LYS A 15 -1.84 -1.64 -4.31
CA LYS A 15 -1.83 -0.96 -5.61
C LYS A 15 -2.42 0.45 -5.53
N GLU A 16 -3.53 0.61 -4.82
CA GLU A 16 -4.17 1.91 -4.61
C GLU A 16 -3.26 2.87 -3.85
N ILE A 17 -2.59 2.38 -2.81
CA ILE A 17 -1.67 3.19 -2.03
C ILE A 17 -0.47 3.62 -2.88
N GLN A 18 0.07 2.71 -3.69
CA GLN A 18 1.17 3.03 -4.59
C GLN A 18 0.76 4.12 -5.59
N THR A 19 -0.44 4.04 -6.14
CA THR A 19 -0.97 5.06 -7.04
C THR A 19 -1.05 6.41 -6.33
N SER A 20 -1.54 6.43 -5.09
CA SER A 20 -1.62 7.66 -4.29
C SER A 20 -0.24 8.26 -4.03
N ILE A 21 0.75 7.43 -3.74
CA ILE A 21 2.15 7.89 -3.57
C ILE A 21 2.65 8.52 -4.86
N ASP A 22 2.44 7.86 -5.99
CA ASP A 22 2.90 8.34 -7.29
C ASP A 22 2.24 9.67 -7.66
N GLU A 23 0.94 9.80 -7.42
CA GLU A 23 0.21 11.04 -7.66
C GLU A 23 0.73 12.18 -6.80
N GLU A 24 0.99 11.93 -5.53
CA GLU A 24 1.52 12.94 -4.63
C GLU A 24 2.92 13.39 -5.06
N ASN A 25 3.75 12.45 -5.50
CA ASN A 25 5.11 12.75 -5.98
C ASN A 25 5.14 13.53 -7.30
N ARG A 26 4.04 13.53 -8.04
CA ARG A 26 3.92 14.32 -9.28
C ARG A 26 3.56 15.77 -9.05
N ARG A 27 3.16 16.14 -7.84
CA ARG A 27 2.85 17.52 -7.51
C ARG A 27 4.10 18.37 -7.51
N ALA A 28 3.95 19.65 -7.84
CA ALA A 28 5.07 20.59 -7.81
C ALA A 28 5.72 20.66 -6.42
N ILE A 29 4.89 20.59 -5.37
CA ILE A 29 5.34 20.54 -3.98
C ILE A 29 4.64 19.34 -3.33
N PRO A 30 5.29 18.14 -3.31
CA PRO A 30 4.72 16.97 -2.66
C PRO A 30 4.55 17.17 -1.16
N ASP A 31 3.46 16.64 -0.60
CA ASP A 31 3.26 16.60 0.84
C ASP A 31 4.05 15.40 1.41
N GLU A 32 5.23 15.69 1.94
CA GLU A 32 6.13 14.65 2.46
C GLU A 32 5.52 13.89 3.64
N LEU A 33 4.73 14.55 4.47
CA LEU A 33 4.07 13.89 5.60
C LEU A 33 3.06 12.85 5.09
N LEU A 34 2.25 13.22 4.11
CA LEU A 34 1.30 12.31 3.50
C LEU A 34 2.01 11.15 2.81
N VAL A 35 3.06 11.42 2.05
CA VAL A 35 3.85 10.38 1.37
C VAL A 35 4.42 9.39 2.39
N ASN A 36 4.95 9.89 3.50
CA ASN A 36 5.50 9.02 4.55
C ASN A 36 4.42 8.16 5.21
N GLN A 37 3.23 8.71 5.44
CA GLN A 37 2.10 7.95 5.98
C GLN A 37 1.66 6.84 5.01
N LEU A 38 1.58 7.15 3.72
CA LEU A 38 1.24 6.19 2.69
C LEU A 38 2.27 5.07 2.58
N LYS A 39 3.55 5.41 2.67
CA LYS A 39 4.64 4.42 2.66
C LYS A 39 4.56 3.48 3.85
N ARG A 40 4.21 3.99 5.03
CA ARG A 40 4.01 3.16 6.22
C ARG A 40 2.84 2.19 6.05
N GLN A 41 1.73 2.67 5.50
CA GLN A 41 0.58 1.82 5.22
C GLN A 41 0.94 0.73 4.20
N LYS A 42 1.67 1.09 3.17
CA LYS A 42 2.14 0.15 2.15
C LYS A 42 3.00 -0.95 2.79
N LEU A 43 3.90 -0.58 3.68
CA LEU A 43 4.76 -1.54 4.38
C LEU A 43 3.96 -2.50 5.25
N ARG A 44 2.96 -2.00 5.98
CA ARG A 44 2.09 -2.86 6.79
C ARG A 44 1.33 -3.87 5.96
N ILE A 45 0.84 -3.45 4.80
CA ILE A 45 0.14 -4.34 3.88
C ILE A 45 1.08 -5.40 3.35
N LYS A 46 2.29 -5.01 3.01
CA LYS A 46 3.32 -5.93 2.54
C LYS A 46 3.66 -6.97 3.61
N ASP A 47 3.79 -6.54 4.88
CA ASP A 47 4.04 -7.45 6.00
C ASP A 47 2.89 -8.44 6.18
N GLU A 48 1.65 -7.98 6.07
CA GLU A 48 0.48 -8.86 6.15
C GLU A 48 0.46 -9.88 5.03
N LEU A 49 0.77 -9.45 3.81
CA LEU A 49 0.88 -10.35 2.66
C LEU A 49 1.98 -11.39 2.88
N ALA A 50 3.11 -10.99 3.42
CA ALA A 50 4.21 -11.91 3.74
C ALA A 50 3.77 -12.94 4.78
N ASN A 51 3.04 -12.50 5.82
CA ASN A 51 2.52 -13.41 6.85
C ASN A 51 1.51 -14.41 6.29
N LEU A 52 0.80 -14.06 5.23
CA LEU A 52 -0.13 -14.95 4.55
C LEU A 52 0.54 -15.82 3.49
N GLY A 53 1.84 -15.69 3.33
CA GLY A 53 2.59 -16.46 2.33
C GLY A 53 2.36 -16.00 0.90
N ALA A 54 1.95 -14.75 0.70
CA ALA A 54 1.60 -14.21 -0.62
C ALA A 54 2.73 -13.39 -1.27
N LEU A 55 3.86 -13.32 -0.62
CA LEU A 55 5.05 -12.67 -1.17
C LEU A 55 6.16 -13.67 -1.38
#